data_8574ac92a9a105cb50eb331d5d750d21
#
_entry.id   8574ac92a9a105cb50eb331d5d750d21
#
_cell.length_a   1.000
_cell.length_b   1.000
_cell.length_c   1.000
_cell.angle_alpha   90.00
_cell.angle_beta   90.00
_cell.angle_gamma   90.00
#
_symmetry.space_group_name_H-M   'P 1'
#
loop_
_entity.id
_entity.type
_entity.pdbx_description
1 polymer ?
#
loop_
_entity_poly.entity_id
_entity_poly.type
_entity_poly.pdbx_seq_one_letter_code
_entity_poly.pdbx_strand_id
1 'polypeptide(L)'
;MFPTTLSSLDGRTISGLKGEAMSALNLSRKDITAYDGTPIRLVYDQEADILEIFFGVNESATGVDLTDHIVLRLNQQTKRAISLMLLDFSILIERTEYGPRSYPLDTLNDLPEDLRELVLQLITSMPVSQFLKISHLQVSPTERVPLTYVEFQPSMSAV
;
A
#
# COMPACT_ATOMS: atom_id res chain seq x y z
N MET A 1 10.21 8.29 9.49
CA MET A 1 9.88 8.50 9.10
C MET A 1 9.44 8.69 8.46
N PHE A 2 9.39 8.66 8.28
CA PHE A 2 8.94 8.91 7.51
C PHE A 2 8.31 9.41 7.64
N PRO A 3 8.31 9.45 7.85
CA PRO A 3 7.84 10.15 7.97
C PRO A 3 7.35 10.70 7.91
N THR A 4 7.18 10.82 8.03
CA THR A 4 6.88 11.52 7.86
C THR A 4 6.82 12.15 7.57
N THR A 5 7.04 12.23 7.67
CA THR A 5 7.09 12.98 7.37
C THR A 5 6.78 13.56 6.93
N LEU A 6 6.81 13.63 6.97
CA LEU A 6 6.63 14.23 6.45
C LEU A 6 5.93 14.70 6.55
N SER A 7 5.62 14.75 6.84
CA SER A 7 5.05 15.33 6.72
C SER A 7 4.80 16.08 6.73
N SER A 8 5.04 16.41 6.91
CA SER A 8 4.95 17.13 6.81
C SER A 8 4.92 17.80 6.30
N LEU A 9 5.18 18.03 6.11
CA LEU A 9 5.17 18.68 5.41
C LEU A 9 4.35 19.12 5.02
N ASP A 10 3.79 19.31 4.98
CA ASP A 10 3.20 19.67 4.32
C ASP A 10 2.85 20.36 3.73
N GLY A 11 2.91 20.68 3.76
CA GLY A 11 2.65 21.45 3.12
C GLY A 11 3.14 22.11 2.31
N ARG A 12 3.80 22.36 2.28
CA ARG A 12 4.28 22.86 1.56
C ARG A 12 4.56 22.40 0.74
N THR A 13 4.64 22.11 0.55
CA THR A 13 4.95 21.73 -0.26
C THR A 13 5.12 21.18 -0.87
N ILE A 14 4.57 21.32 -0.65
CA ILE A 14 5.12 20.59 -1.42
C ILE A 14 4.61 20.41 -2.70
N SER A 15 3.69 20.41 -3.14
CA SER A 15 3.32 20.14 -4.39
C SER A 15 3.74 21.02 -5.38
N GLY A 16 3.49 21.90 -5.38
CA GLY A 16 3.87 22.62 -6.41
C GLY A 16 5.22 22.80 -6.49
N LEU A 17 5.65 22.81 -5.58
CA LEU A 17 6.83 23.01 -5.65
C LEU A 17 7.33 22.17 -6.18
N LYS A 18 6.70 21.77 -6.50
CA LYS A 18 7.02 21.11 -7.03
C LYS A 18 7.89 20.93 -7.42
N GLY A 19 8.07 21.21 -7.37
CA GLY A 19 9.07 20.90 -8.03
C GLY A 19 10.35 20.91 -7.39
N GLU A 20 10.89 22.00 -7.08
CA GLU A 20 12.22 22.02 -6.53
C GLU A 20 12.31 21.34 -5.20
N ALA A 21 11.39 21.64 -4.31
CA ALA A 21 11.45 21.05 -2.99
C ALA A 21 11.34 19.54 -3.06
N MET A 22 10.46 19.05 -3.93
CA MET A 22 10.28 17.61 -4.08
C MET A 22 11.52 16.96 -4.66
N SER A 23 12.16 17.62 -5.62
CA SER A 23 13.36 17.07 -6.20
C SER A 23 14.45 16.90 -5.16
N ALA A 24 14.62 17.88 -4.31
CA ALA A 24 15.67 17.82 -3.30
C ALA A 24 15.44 16.69 -2.33
N LEU A 25 14.19 16.32 -2.08
CA LEU A 25 13.84 15.24 -1.17
C LEU A 25 13.59 13.93 -1.89
N ASN A 26 13.69 13.92 -3.23
CA ASN A 26 13.45 12.72 -4.04
C ASN A 26 12.05 12.16 -3.83
N LEU A 27 11.08 13.03 -3.55
CA LEU A 27 9.70 12.63 -3.34
C LEU A 27 8.84 13.02 -4.52
N SER A 28 7.89 12.17 -4.86
CA SER A 28 6.88 12.44 -5.87
C SER A 28 5.50 12.23 -5.26
N ARG A 29 4.55 13.09 -5.64
CA ARG A 29 3.19 13.01 -5.13
C ARG A 29 2.21 13.03 -6.29
N LYS A 30 1.14 12.27 -6.14
CA LYS A 30 0.06 12.25 -7.11
C LYS A 30 -1.25 11.98 -6.38
N ASP A 31 -2.28 12.75 -6.72
CA ASP A 31 -3.61 12.56 -6.17
C ASP A 31 -4.49 11.95 -7.24
N ILE A 32 -5.17 10.87 -6.88
CA ILE A 32 -6.13 10.20 -7.78
C ILE A 32 -7.37 9.88 -6.97
N THR A 33 -8.35 9.28 -7.61
CA THR A 33 -9.58 8.86 -6.96
C THR A 33 -9.76 7.38 -7.21
N ALA A 34 -10.00 6.62 -6.15
CA ALA A 34 -10.27 5.19 -6.26
C ALA A 34 -11.62 4.97 -6.92
N TYR A 35 -11.87 3.75 -7.36
CA TYR A 35 -13.12 3.42 -8.05
C TYR A 35 -14.33 3.61 -7.15
N ASP A 36 -14.16 3.48 -5.82
CA ASP A 36 -15.27 3.69 -4.88
C ASP A 36 -15.41 5.16 -4.47
N GLY A 37 -14.63 6.06 -5.07
CA GLY A 37 -14.69 7.49 -4.74
C GLY A 37 -13.74 7.95 -3.68
N THR A 38 -13.01 7.05 -3.04
CA THR A 38 -12.06 7.42 -1.98
C THR A 38 -10.93 8.26 -2.58
N PRO A 39 -10.62 9.44 -1.99
CA PRO A 39 -9.44 10.20 -2.42
C PRO A 39 -8.17 9.42 -2.07
N ILE A 40 -7.28 9.32 -3.03
CA ILE A 40 -6.04 8.56 -2.88
C ILE A 40 -4.87 9.49 -3.08
N ARG A 41 -3.90 9.44 -2.19
CA ARG A 41 -2.64 10.17 -2.35
C ARG A 41 -1.50 9.19 -2.45
N LEU A 42 -0.75 9.27 -3.53
CA LEU A 42 0.42 8.44 -3.75
C LEU A 42 1.65 9.27 -3.42
N VAL A 43 2.51 8.77 -2.54
CA VAL A 43 3.76 9.44 -2.20
C VAL A 43 4.90 8.46 -2.41
N TYR A 44 5.76 8.74 -3.37
CA TYR A 44 6.86 7.86 -3.70
C TYR A 44 8.19 8.50 -3.31
N ASP A 45 8.97 7.80 -2.50
CA ASP A 45 10.32 8.19 -2.14
C ASP A 45 11.26 7.40 -3.05
N GLN A 46 11.81 8.09 -4.03
CA GLN A 46 12.63 7.44 -5.03
C GLN A 46 13.92 6.88 -4.44
N GLU A 47 14.50 7.61 -3.50
CA GLU A 47 15.77 7.18 -2.90
C GLU A 47 15.60 5.92 -2.08
N ALA A 48 14.53 5.84 -1.30
CA ALA A 48 14.25 4.66 -0.47
C ALA A 48 13.50 3.58 -1.24
N ASP A 49 12.95 3.90 -2.41
CA ASP A 49 12.11 3.01 -3.20
C ASP A 49 10.89 2.54 -2.40
N ILE A 50 10.22 3.51 -1.78
CA ILE A 50 9.02 3.24 -0.98
C ILE A 50 7.87 4.06 -1.54
N LEU A 51 6.76 3.37 -1.84
CA LEU A 51 5.52 4.05 -2.20
C LEU A 51 4.52 3.88 -1.07
N GLU A 52 3.96 4.98 -0.62
CA GLU A 52 2.86 4.92 0.35
C GLU A 52 1.59 5.42 -0.31
N ILE A 53 0.52 4.65 -0.18
CA ILE A 53 -0.78 4.94 -0.75
C ILE A 53 -1.71 5.30 0.40
N PHE A 54 -2.12 6.56 0.48
CA PHE A 54 -3.01 7.03 1.55
C PHE A 54 -4.46 6.96 1.08
N PHE A 55 -5.32 6.44 1.95
CA PHE A 55 -6.74 6.25 1.64
C PHE A 55 -7.57 7.26 2.43
N GLY A 56 -7.86 8.40 1.80
CA GLY A 56 -8.66 9.43 2.45
C GLY A 56 -7.87 10.19 3.49
N VAL A 57 -8.49 10.46 4.63
CA VAL A 57 -7.87 11.26 5.68
C VAL A 57 -6.81 10.43 6.39
N ASN A 58 -5.62 11.02 6.54
CA ASN A 58 -4.56 10.39 7.30
C ASN A 58 -4.79 10.62 8.78
N GLU A 59 -4.73 9.56 9.56
CA GLU A 59 -4.92 9.64 11.00
C GLU A 59 -4.04 8.60 11.68
N SER A 60 -4.11 8.58 13.00
CA SER A 60 -3.34 7.64 13.80
C SER A 60 -3.61 6.21 13.36
N ALA A 61 -2.57 5.40 13.27
CA ALA A 61 -2.73 4.06 12.71
C ALA A 61 -1.76 3.07 13.35
N THR A 62 -2.18 1.81 13.33
CA THR A 62 -1.36 0.67 13.68
C THR A 62 -0.81 0.07 12.40
N GLY A 63 0.48 -0.22 12.35
CA GLY A 63 1.08 -0.87 11.21
C GLY A 63 1.05 -2.38 11.36
N VAL A 64 0.65 -3.08 10.31
CA VAL A 64 0.62 -4.53 10.25
C VAL A 64 1.43 -4.97 9.04
N ASP A 65 2.45 -5.78 9.27
CA ASP A 65 3.24 -6.33 8.18
C ASP A 65 2.44 -7.43 7.50
N LEU A 66 2.06 -7.21 6.25
CA LEU A 66 1.40 -8.26 5.47
C LEU A 66 2.44 -9.22 4.90
N THR A 67 3.54 -8.65 4.43
CA THR A 67 4.71 -9.39 3.97
C THR A 67 5.93 -8.58 4.39
N ASP A 68 7.12 -9.05 4.05
CA ASP A 68 8.35 -8.30 4.31
C ASP A 68 8.39 -6.96 3.58
N HIS A 69 7.57 -6.79 2.55
CA HIS A 69 7.61 -5.61 1.70
C HIS A 69 6.32 -4.81 1.71
N ILE A 70 5.28 -5.27 2.38
CA ILE A 70 3.98 -4.63 2.33
C ILE A 70 3.44 -4.45 3.75
N VAL A 71 3.21 -3.19 4.13
CA VAL A 71 2.70 -2.84 5.46
C VAL A 71 1.35 -2.15 5.28
N LEU A 72 0.35 -2.66 5.98
CA LEU A 72 -0.96 -2.01 6.03
C LEU A 72 -1.04 -1.20 7.31
N ARG A 73 -1.35 0.10 7.18
CA ARG A 73 -1.62 0.94 8.34
C ARG A 73 -3.13 1.09 8.47
N LEU A 74 -3.66 0.81 9.63
CA LEU A 74 -5.10 0.83 9.84
C LEU A 74 -5.43 1.42 11.21
N ASN A 75 -6.65 1.92 11.34
CA ASN A 75 -7.19 2.39 12.61
C ASN A 75 -8.14 1.32 13.11
N GLN A 76 -7.79 0.69 14.24
CA GLN A 76 -8.59 -0.41 14.75
C GLN A 76 -9.93 0.05 15.31
N GLN A 77 -10.01 1.30 15.78
CA GLN A 77 -11.23 1.82 16.36
C GLN A 77 -12.26 2.16 15.29
N THR A 78 -11.83 2.81 14.23
CA THR A 78 -12.72 3.15 13.12
C THR A 78 -12.82 2.04 12.09
N LYS A 79 -11.97 1.02 12.21
CA LYS A 79 -11.92 -0.12 11.29
C LYS A 79 -11.70 0.33 9.87
N ARG A 80 -10.75 1.25 9.69
CA ARG A 80 -10.49 1.86 8.40
C ARG A 80 -9.03 1.69 8.02
N ALA A 81 -8.76 1.38 6.76
CA ALA A 81 -7.41 1.37 6.24
C ALA A 81 -6.95 2.82 6.07
N ILE A 82 -5.76 3.13 6.57
CA ILE A 82 -5.22 4.48 6.51
C ILE A 82 -4.24 4.60 5.35
N SER A 83 -3.32 3.65 5.23
CA SER A 83 -2.39 3.66 4.10
C SER A 83 -1.83 2.28 3.88
N LEU A 84 -1.26 2.11 2.69
CA LEU A 84 -0.56 0.89 2.30
C LEU A 84 0.85 1.29 1.93
N MET A 85 1.84 0.77 2.64
CA MET A 85 3.22 1.12 2.40
C MET A 85 3.90 -0.02 1.66
N LEU A 86 4.49 0.28 0.51
CA LEU A 86 5.11 -0.70 -0.36
C LEU A 86 6.61 -0.47 -0.39
N LEU A 87 7.35 -1.37 0.24
CA LEU A 87 8.82 -1.30 0.31
C LEU A 87 9.40 -2.01 -0.89
N ASP A 88 10.52 -1.50 -1.40
CA ASP A 88 11.13 -2.02 -2.63
C ASP A 88 10.12 -2.01 -3.77
N PHE A 89 9.47 -0.86 -3.94
CA PHE A 89 8.32 -0.73 -4.82
C PHE A 89 8.66 -1.13 -6.26
N SER A 90 9.81 -0.74 -6.76
CA SER A 90 10.18 -1.05 -8.15
C SER A 90 10.25 -2.56 -8.38
N ILE A 91 10.62 -3.33 -7.35
CA ILE A 91 10.65 -4.78 -7.44
C ILE A 91 9.26 -5.37 -7.31
N LEU A 92 8.45 -4.80 -6.42
CA LEU A 92 7.10 -5.32 -6.20
C LEU A 92 6.23 -5.29 -7.45
N ILE A 93 6.38 -4.24 -8.27
CA ILE A 93 5.56 -4.11 -9.47
C ILE A 93 6.18 -4.75 -10.70
N GLU A 94 7.35 -5.37 -10.55
CA GLU A 94 8.03 -6.01 -11.66
C GLU A 94 7.25 -7.24 -12.10
N ARG A 95 7.08 -7.38 -13.41
CA ARG A 95 6.39 -8.56 -13.94
C ARG A 95 7.42 -9.54 -14.44
N THR A 96 7.20 -10.80 -14.14
CA THR A 96 8.05 -11.88 -14.61
C THR A 96 7.34 -12.61 -15.75
N GLU A 97 8.04 -13.55 -16.39
CA GLU A 97 7.41 -14.32 -17.45
C GLU A 97 6.27 -15.19 -16.93
N TYR A 98 6.18 -15.35 -15.61
CA TYR A 98 5.09 -16.12 -14.98
C TYR A 98 4.03 -15.23 -14.37
N GLY A 99 4.12 -13.91 -14.60
CA GLY A 99 3.13 -12.96 -14.07
C GLY A 99 3.73 -12.03 -13.05
N PRO A 100 2.88 -11.35 -12.27
CA PRO A 100 3.36 -10.42 -11.26
C PRO A 100 4.05 -11.16 -10.11
N ARG A 101 4.98 -10.47 -9.46
CA ARG A 101 5.63 -11.03 -8.28
C ARG A 101 4.61 -11.15 -7.15
N SER A 102 4.56 -12.33 -6.54
CA SER A 102 3.63 -12.62 -5.47
C SER A 102 4.37 -13.01 -4.21
N TYR A 103 3.80 -12.66 -3.07
CA TYR A 103 4.41 -12.88 -1.77
C TYR A 103 3.42 -13.55 -0.84
N PRO A 104 3.86 -14.49 0.01
CA PRO A 104 2.93 -15.18 0.90
C PRO A 104 2.43 -14.26 2.01
N LEU A 105 1.18 -14.44 2.40
CA LEU A 105 0.55 -13.70 3.49
C LEU A 105 0.61 -14.51 4.79
N ASP A 106 1.73 -15.17 5.04
CA ASP A 106 1.83 -16.07 6.17
C ASP A 106 1.95 -15.35 7.51
N THR A 107 2.35 -14.08 7.51
CA THR A 107 2.43 -13.31 8.75
C THR A 107 1.06 -13.09 9.40
N LEU A 108 -0.02 -13.19 8.63
CA LEU A 108 -1.35 -13.02 9.17
C LEU A 108 -1.69 -14.05 10.23
N ASN A 109 -1.09 -15.22 10.16
CA ASN A 109 -1.36 -16.29 11.12
C ASN A 109 -0.86 -15.94 12.52
N ASP A 110 0.07 -15.00 12.63
CA ASP A 110 0.63 -14.57 13.91
C ASP A 110 -0.15 -13.46 14.57
N LEU A 111 -1.18 -12.94 13.91
CA LEU A 111 -1.99 -11.86 14.46
C LEU A 111 -3.08 -12.38 15.38
N PRO A 112 -3.48 -11.59 16.39
CA PRO A 112 -4.68 -11.94 17.15
C PRO A 112 -5.87 -12.06 16.22
N GLU A 113 -6.81 -12.91 16.58
CA GLU A 113 -7.91 -13.27 15.68
C GLU A 113 -8.70 -12.04 15.22
N ASP A 114 -9.03 -11.14 16.16
CA ASP A 114 -9.81 -9.94 15.81
C ASP A 114 -9.08 -9.07 14.80
N LEU A 115 -7.78 -8.89 15.02
CA LEU A 115 -6.98 -8.07 14.11
C LEU A 115 -6.84 -8.75 12.75
N ARG A 116 -6.64 -10.06 12.75
CA ARG A 116 -6.52 -10.81 11.50
C ARG A 116 -7.78 -10.69 10.67
N GLU A 117 -8.95 -10.81 11.30
CA GLU A 117 -10.21 -10.67 10.59
C GLU A 117 -10.38 -9.28 10.00
N LEU A 118 -10.02 -8.25 10.77
CA LEU A 118 -10.12 -6.88 10.29
C LEU A 118 -9.18 -6.65 9.11
N VAL A 119 -7.94 -7.15 9.21
CA VAL A 119 -6.97 -7.00 8.13
C VAL A 119 -7.50 -7.68 6.86
N LEU A 120 -8.00 -8.91 6.98
CA LEU A 120 -8.52 -9.63 5.82
C LEU A 120 -9.70 -8.89 5.20
N GLN A 121 -10.57 -8.32 6.03
CA GLN A 121 -11.70 -7.55 5.53
C GLN A 121 -11.21 -6.33 4.75
N LEU A 122 -10.21 -5.62 5.27
CA LEU A 122 -9.74 -4.40 4.64
C LEU A 122 -9.00 -4.67 3.33
N ILE A 123 -8.17 -5.71 3.27
CA ILE A 123 -7.38 -5.96 2.06
C ILE A 123 -8.21 -6.59 0.95
N THR A 124 -9.38 -7.13 1.28
CA THR A 124 -10.28 -7.67 0.26
C THR A 124 -11.38 -6.71 -0.12
N SER A 125 -11.36 -5.51 0.43
CA SER A 125 -12.39 -4.49 0.18
C SER A 125 -11.77 -3.25 -0.44
N MET A 126 -12.60 -2.47 -1.15
CA MET A 126 -12.15 -1.17 -1.64
C MET A 126 -11.90 -0.23 -0.46
N PRO A 127 -10.95 0.69 -0.54
CA PRO A 127 -10.11 0.94 -1.73
C PRO A 127 -8.84 0.11 -1.79
N VAL A 128 -8.48 -0.63 -0.73
CA VAL A 128 -7.22 -1.37 -0.70
C VAL A 128 -7.16 -2.40 -1.82
N SER A 129 -8.27 -3.10 -2.08
CA SER A 129 -8.30 -4.17 -3.08
C SER A 129 -8.06 -3.66 -4.50
N GLN A 130 -8.11 -2.36 -4.70
CA GLN A 130 -7.80 -1.80 -6.01
C GLN A 130 -6.29 -1.90 -6.31
N PHE A 131 -5.47 -1.91 -5.27
CA PHE A 131 -4.01 -1.91 -5.42
C PHE A 131 -3.37 -3.22 -5.00
N LEU A 132 -4.01 -3.97 -4.13
CA LEU A 132 -3.45 -5.19 -3.56
C LEU A 132 -4.35 -6.36 -3.90
N LYS A 133 -3.83 -7.33 -4.64
CA LYS A 133 -4.60 -8.47 -5.11
C LYS A 133 -4.23 -9.72 -4.32
N ILE A 134 -5.21 -10.58 -4.11
CA ILE A 134 -5.03 -11.81 -3.34
C ILE A 134 -5.29 -12.98 -4.28
N SER A 135 -4.39 -13.96 -4.23
CA SER A 135 -4.57 -15.21 -4.95
C SER A 135 -4.15 -16.36 -4.03
N HIS A 136 -4.23 -17.57 -4.53
CA HIS A 136 -3.88 -18.74 -3.73
C HIS A 136 -3.04 -19.68 -4.56
N LEU A 137 -2.03 -20.26 -3.91
CA LEU A 137 -1.21 -21.28 -4.52
C LEU A 137 -1.59 -22.63 -3.90
N GLN A 138 -1.97 -23.58 -4.75
CA GLN A 138 -2.30 -24.92 -4.29
C GLN A 138 -0.99 -25.70 -4.15
N VAL A 139 -0.60 -26.01 -2.91
CA VAL A 139 0.66 -26.71 -2.68
C VAL A 139 0.45 -28.20 -2.45
N SER A 140 -0.78 -28.60 -2.13
CA SER A 140 -1.14 -30.01 -1.99
C SER A 140 -2.65 -30.11 -2.18
N PRO A 141 -3.20 -31.33 -2.28
CA PRO A 141 -4.66 -31.47 -2.47
C PRO A 141 -5.49 -30.84 -1.35
N THR A 142 -4.90 -30.66 -0.16
CA THR A 142 -5.64 -30.13 0.98
C THR A 142 -5.09 -28.82 1.50
N GLU A 143 -4.05 -28.26 0.87
CA GLU A 143 -3.43 -27.05 1.39
C GLU A 143 -3.30 -25.97 0.33
N ARG A 144 -3.75 -24.77 0.67
CA ARG A 144 -3.62 -23.59 -0.17
C ARG A 144 -2.92 -22.50 0.61
N VAL A 145 -2.01 -21.81 -0.04
CA VAL A 145 -1.26 -20.71 0.57
C VAL A 145 -1.73 -19.40 -0.05
N PRO A 146 -2.21 -18.44 0.76
CA PRO A 146 -2.61 -17.16 0.20
C PRO A 146 -1.38 -16.35 -0.21
N LEU A 147 -1.47 -15.76 -1.39
CA LEU A 147 -0.42 -14.92 -1.94
C LEU A 147 -1.01 -13.54 -2.23
N THR A 148 -0.16 -12.52 -2.19
CA THR A 148 -0.57 -11.19 -2.56
C THR A 148 0.40 -10.59 -3.56
N TYR A 149 -0.11 -9.76 -4.45
CA TYR A 149 0.71 -8.99 -5.37
C TYR A 149 0.11 -7.61 -5.55
N VAL A 150 0.97 -6.67 -5.99
CA VAL A 150 0.58 -5.28 -6.18
C VAL A 150 0.24 -5.07 -7.64
N GLU A 151 -0.86 -4.36 -7.89
CA GLU A 151 -1.28 -4.09 -9.26
C GLU A 151 -1.78 -2.66 -9.37
N PHE A 152 -1.31 -1.95 -10.40
CA PHE A 152 -1.82 -0.62 -10.73
C PHE A 152 -2.57 -0.71 -12.04
N GLN A 153 -3.81 -0.18 -12.05
CA GLN A 153 -4.60 -0.17 -13.26
C GLN A 153 -4.02 0.85 -14.24
N PRO A 154 -4.10 0.58 -15.55
CA PRO A 154 -3.56 1.52 -16.52
C PRO A 154 -4.17 2.92 -16.41
N SER A 155 -5.43 3.02 -16.03
CA SER A 155 -6.07 4.33 -15.88
C SER A 155 -5.42 5.13 -14.76
N MET A 156 -4.88 4.48 -13.74
CA MET A 156 -4.20 5.19 -12.66
C MET A 156 -2.84 5.67 -13.11
N SER A 157 -2.11 4.87 -13.87
CA SER A 157 -0.78 5.30 -14.30
C SER A 157 -0.86 6.41 -15.33
N ALA A 158 -1.96 6.57 -16.02
CA ALA A 158 -2.13 7.64 -16.98
C ALA A 158 -2.41 8.99 -16.32
N VAL A 159 -2.85 8.98 -15.10
CA VAL A 159 -3.10 10.21 -14.35
C VAL A 159 -1.83 10.75 -13.73
#